data_bffabeae9622b1f460e45ca121c74372
#
_entry.id   bffabeae9622b1f460e45ca121c74372
#
_cell.length_a   1.000
_cell.length_b   1.000
_cell.length_c   1.000
_cell.angle_alpha   90.00
_cell.angle_beta   90.00
_cell.angle_gamma   90.00
#
_symmetry.space_group_name_H-M   'P 1'
#
loop_
_entity.id
_entity.type
_entity.pdbx_description
1 polymer ?
#
loop_
_entity_poly.entity_id
_entity_poly.type
_entity_poly.pdbx_seq_one_letter_code
_entity_poly.pdbx_strand_id
1 'polypeptide(L)'
;MYQKIFPYKFREYQKEFLDFIVSNVDKKNLVLNAVTGFGKTPLILSALLPKAVDEGRKIIWIVRTGNEIDRPIEELKKIVKKSGLNIFGFSFRGKKDMCLLIKDIGIKGKIDYEDAKYICDMHKSDCIYYKNLPNRVFYQLKEPKLYSQILSECKSLGICPYYFQLKILSQATVVALSYNYILNESIRWVVDYGLRLRKSFLVVDEAHNLQNVCMSLNSDQVSETGIERALKEAKTFYPKGSEVIDFLKHFLSILKSECRGIREDKEFNFKKFVQDIGYERLLDLIKRIRRLGSMVRMDRFRKNRVPRSSLYHLSEFLEKSIENMNVDGVAFILSRDKKDKVRLEMVNMRVNELLSKVWSLSYRSIFCSGTLNPIDDFAKVIGLENYVGQSFPSIFSEKNAYTLITSYLTTKGEELERDMAKSYLSSIDVFIRSVNENVAVYASSYRILETLLDMGLGKIVSENGRRLFLEEEGMSGKRGRELLEGFKKCAKSERKGVLCATAFGRFSEGVDFPGKELEGIFLVGIPFERLTTKTKLYIKYFQKVYGRREGKYYAYVLPALKRASQALGRALRSKEDRALFVLGDKRFKKYLNLLPDFVIKNYKIVKNVEELSKETSNYSLI
;
A
#
# COMPACT_ATOMS: atom_id res chain seq x y z
N MET A 1 -34.51 2.58 8.18
CA MET A 1 -33.66 2.47 9.39
C MET A 1 -32.23 2.98 9.14
N TYR A 2 -31.51 2.50 8.15
CA TYR A 2 -30.12 2.84 7.82
C TYR A 2 -29.87 4.33 7.51
N GLN A 3 -30.80 5.04 6.87
CA GLN A 3 -30.67 6.49 6.63
C GLN A 3 -30.76 7.32 7.93
N LYS A 4 -31.48 6.84 8.95
CA LYS A 4 -31.63 7.54 10.24
C LYS A 4 -30.35 7.49 11.09
N ILE A 5 -29.55 6.45 10.95
CA ILE A 5 -28.31 6.28 11.74
C ILE A 5 -27.09 6.96 11.09
N PHE A 6 -27.17 7.38 9.84
CA PHE A 6 -26.08 8.10 9.16
C PHE A 6 -25.78 9.42 9.88
N PRO A 7 -24.55 9.67 10.35
CA PRO A 7 -24.28 10.73 11.32
C PRO A 7 -24.23 12.15 10.73
N TYR A 8 -24.28 12.29 9.41
CA TYR A 8 -24.13 13.58 8.72
C TYR A 8 -25.36 13.96 7.91
N LYS A 9 -25.37 15.16 7.35
CA LYS A 9 -26.29 15.53 6.27
C LYS A 9 -25.86 14.81 5.00
N PHE A 10 -26.83 14.25 4.27
CA PHE A 10 -26.55 13.63 2.98
C PHE A 10 -26.10 14.66 1.96
N ARG A 11 -25.06 14.33 1.23
CA ARG A 11 -24.59 15.01 0.03
C ARG A 11 -25.12 14.29 -1.20
N GLU A 12 -24.93 14.88 -2.35
CA GLU A 12 -25.30 14.33 -3.66
C GLU A 12 -24.75 12.89 -3.84
N TYR A 13 -25.55 12.01 -4.43
CA TYR A 13 -25.28 10.58 -4.65
C TYR A 13 -25.06 9.71 -3.39
N GLN A 14 -25.03 10.27 -2.19
CA GLN A 14 -24.78 9.47 -0.98
C GLN A 14 -25.97 8.59 -0.58
N LYS A 15 -27.21 9.03 -0.86
CA LYS A 15 -28.40 8.19 -0.64
C LYS A 15 -28.41 7.01 -1.59
N GLU A 16 -28.17 7.25 -2.88
CA GLU A 16 -28.07 6.20 -3.89
C GLU A 16 -26.97 5.18 -3.58
N PHE A 17 -25.81 5.66 -3.10
CA PHE A 17 -24.71 4.79 -2.64
C PHE A 17 -25.16 3.87 -1.50
N LEU A 18 -25.85 4.42 -0.52
CA LEU A 18 -26.33 3.68 0.64
C LEU A 18 -27.40 2.67 0.22
N ASP A 19 -28.38 3.10 -0.59
CA ASP A 19 -29.48 2.26 -1.09
C ASP A 19 -28.97 1.13 -1.98
N PHE A 20 -27.93 1.37 -2.80
CA PHE A 20 -27.28 0.34 -3.59
C PHE A 20 -26.68 -0.77 -2.72
N ILE A 21 -25.98 -0.42 -1.63
CA ILE A 21 -25.43 -1.43 -0.70
C ILE A 21 -26.55 -2.25 -0.09
N VAL A 22 -27.55 -1.60 0.47
CA VAL A 22 -28.66 -2.28 1.16
C VAL A 22 -29.42 -3.23 0.24
N SER A 23 -29.65 -2.84 -1.02
CA SER A 23 -30.41 -3.64 -1.99
C SER A 23 -29.64 -4.88 -2.50
N ASN A 24 -28.31 -4.88 -2.44
CA ASN A 24 -27.49 -5.88 -3.10
C ASN A 24 -26.63 -6.75 -2.17
N VAL A 25 -26.31 -6.29 -0.95
CA VAL A 25 -25.32 -6.95 -0.08
C VAL A 25 -25.71 -8.37 0.35
N ASP A 26 -26.97 -8.73 0.31
CA ASP A 26 -27.42 -10.09 0.65
C ASP A 26 -27.19 -11.07 -0.47
N LYS A 27 -27.19 -10.61 -1.68
CA LYS A 27 -27.19 -11.45 -2.88
C LYS A 27 -25.80 -11.61 -3.45
N LYS A 28 -24.97 -10.55 -3.42
CA LYS A 28 -23.69 -10.49 -4.13
C LYS A 28 -22.59 -9.76 -3.35
N ASN A 29 -21.35 -10.00 -3.70
CA ASN A 29 -20.24 -9.16 -3.31
C ASN A 29 -20.38 -7.77 -3.97
N LEU A 30 -19.85 -6.73 -3.35
CA LEU A 30 -20.02 -5.37 -3.83
C LEU A 30 -18.68 -4.74 -4.24
N VAL A 31 -18.66 -4.04 -5.37
CA VAL A 31 -17.53 -3.21 -5.80
C VAL A 31 -18.00 -1.76 -5.94
N LEU A 32 -17.54 -0.90 -5.05
CA LEU A 32 -18.00 0.47 -4.89
C LEU A 32 -16.90 1.44 -5.31
N ASN A 33 -17.01 2.02 -6.51
CA ASN A 33 -16.09 3.04 -6.96
C ASN A 33 -16.65 4.42 -6.66
N ALA A 34 -16.05 5.14 -5.71
CA ALA A 34 -16.42 6.50 -5.35
C ALA A 34 -15.18 7.27 -4.91
N VAL A 35 -15.05 8.52 -5.39
CA VAL A 35 -13.87 9.36 -5.16
C VAL A 35 -13.52 9.55 -3.70
N THR A 36 -12.29 9.94 -3.42
CA THR A 36 -11.85 10.31 -2.07
C THR A 36 -12.69 11.51 -1.58
N GLY A 37 -13.00 11.55 -0.29
CA GLY A 37 -13.88 12.60 0.25
C GLY A 37 -15.38 12.33 0.09
N PHE A 38 -15.80 11.30 -0.64
CA PHE A 38 -17.22 10.94 -0.84
C PHE A 38 -17.95 10.60 0.48
N GLY A 39 -17.23 10.14 1.50
CA GLY A 39 -17.82 9.70 2.78
C GLY A 39 -18.15 8.20 2.82
N LYS A 40 -17.37 7.39 2.09
CA LYS A 40 -17.58 5.92 1.99
C LYS A 40 -17.70 5.23 3.34
N THR A 41 -16.81 5.53 4.30
CA THR A 41 -16.75 4.84 5.59
C THR A 41 -18.05 4.94 6.40
N PRO A 42 -18.60 6.13 6.71
CA PRO A 42 -19.85 6.23 7.46
C PRO A 42 -21.06 5.71 6.67
N LEU A 43 -21.06 5.81 5.33
CA LEU A 43 -22.15 5.27 4.50
C LEU A 43 -22.18 3.73 4.53
N ILE A 44 -21.03 3.07 4.32
CA ILE A 44 -20.95 1.61 4.36
C ILE A 44 -21.31 1.08 5.76
N LEU A 45 -20.80 1.71 6.83
CA LEU A 45 -21.17 1.34 8.20
C LEU A 45 -22.67 1.49 8.43
N SER A 46 -23.27 2.64 8.03
CA SER A 46 -24.69 2.87 8.19
C SER A 46 -25.56 1.87 7.41
N ALA A 47 -25.09 1.43 6.24
CA ALA A 47 -25.79 0.42 5.44
C ALA A 47 -25.74 -0.97 6.07
N LEU A 48 -24.59 -1.37 6.63
CA LEU A 48 -24.36 -2.74 7.10
C LEU A 48 -24.79 -2.96 8.56
N LEU A 49 -24.70 -1.93 9.43
CA LEU A 49 -24.91 -2.08 10.87
C LEU A 49 -26.29 -2.65 11.25
N PRO A 50 -27.43 -2.17 10.72
CA PRO A 50 -28.73 -2.73 11.08
C PRO A 50 -28.78 -4.22 10.84
N LYS A 51 -28.33 -4.66 9.66
CA LYS A 51 -28.31 -6.07 9.29
C LYS A 51 -27.31 -6.88 10.11
N ALA A 52 -26.15 -6.31 10.38
CA ALA A 52 -25.14 -6.98 11.21
C ALA A 52 -25.65 -7.23 12.63
N VAL A 53 -26.40 -6.30 13.20
CA VAL A 53 -27.01 -6.46 14.52
C VAL A 53 -28.17 -7.47 14.47
N ASP A 54 -29.09 -7.34 13.52
CA ASP A 54 -30.28 -8.20 13.41
C ASP A 54 -29.92 -9.67 13.16
N GLU A 55 -28.87 -9.94 12.38
CA GLU A 55 -28.45 -11.29 12.02
C GLU A 55 -27.27 -11.82 12.87
N GLY A 56 -26.80 -11.06 13.85
CA GLY A 56 -25.66 -11.45 14.67
C GLY A 56 -24.34 -11.58 13.87
N ARG A 57 -24.21 -10.82 12.78
CA ARG A 57 -23.00 -10.77 11.93
C ARG A 57 -22.01 -9.75 12.43
N LYS A 58 -20.76 -9.88 11.97
CA LYS A 58 -19.73 -8.87 12.23
C LYS A 58 -19.42 -8.10 10.94
N ILE A 59 -18.94 -6.87 11.11
CA ILE A 59 -18.34 -6.06 10.06
C ILE A 59 -16.84 -6.03 10.32
N ILE A 60 -16.09 -6.68 9.44
CA ILE A 60 -14.63 -6.73 9.48
C ILE A 60 -14.13 -5.71 8.47
N TRP A 61 -13.55 -4.62 8.97
CA TRP A 61 -13.03 -3.54 8.15
C TRP A 61 -11.52 -3.67 8.02
N ILE A 62 -11.02 -3.95 6.82
CA ILE A 62 -9.59 -4.07 6.60
C ILE A 62 -9.04 -2.87 5.84
N VAL A 63 -7.86 -2.41 6.29
CA VAL A 63 -7.14 -1.25 5.76
C VAL A 63 -5.69 -1.59 5.47
N ARG A 64 -5.07 -0.83 4.57
CA ARG A 64 -3.67 -1.05 4.16
C ARG A 64 -2.67 -0.71 5.26
N THR A 65 -2.84 0.43 5.91
CA THR A 65 -1.86 0.96 6.86
C THR A 65 -2.39 1.06 8.28
N GLY A 66 -1.47 0.99 9.25
CA GLY A 66 -1.82 1.13 10.66
C GLY A 66 -2.52 2.46 10.99
N ASN A 67 -2.19 3.55 10.31
CA ASN A 67 -2.76 4.87 10.58
C ASN A 67 -4.25 4.98 10.21
N GLU A 68 -4.72 4.13 9.31
CA GLU A 68 -6.11 4.13 8.82
C GLU A 68 -7.06 3.28 9.67
N ILE A 69 -6.51 2.42 10.56
CA ILE A 69 -7.33 1.44 11.34
C ILE A 69 -8.34 2.13 12.27
N ASP A 70 -8.02 3.29 12.80
CA ASP A 70 -8.89 3.98 13.77
C ASP A 70 -10.09 4.64 13.11
N ARG A 71 -9.97 5.07 11.86
CA ARG A 71 -11.00 5.83 11.15
C ARG A 71 -12.40 5.15 11.11
N PRO A 72 -12.53 3.85 10.80
CA PRO A 72 -13.84 3.19 10.85
C PRO A 72 -14.46 3.20 12.24
N ILE A 73 -13.65 3.12 13.29
CA ILE A 73 -14.13 3.13 14.68
C ILE A 73 -14.49 4.54 15.13
N GLU A 74 -13.77 5.56 14.68
CA GLU A 74 -14.16 6.97 14.90
C GLU A 74 -15.51 7.30 14.25
N GLU A 75 -15.76 6.83 13.03
CA GLU A 75 -17.05 6.98 12.38
C GLU A 75 -18.15 6.17 13.08
N LEU A 76 -17.82 4.96 13.55
CA LEU A 76 -18.74 4.15 14.36
C LEU A 76 -19.16 4.88 15.65
N LYS A 77 -18.23 5.56 16.35
CA LYS A 77 -18.56 6.37 17.54
C LYS A 77 -19.60 7.45 17.22
N LYS A 78 -19.47 8.13 16.09
CA LYS A 78 -20.42 9.16 15.66
C LYS A 78 -21.80 8.57 15.34
N ILE A 79 -21.81 7.41 14.69
CA ILE A 79 -23.06 6.67 14.40
C ILE A 79 -23.75 6.26 15.69
N VAL A 80 -23.04 5.64 16.64
CA VAL A 80 -23.57 5.21 17.93
C VAL A 80 -24.11 6.41 18.73
N LYS A 81 -23.36 7.51 18.79
CA LYS A 81 -23.79 8.74 19.48
C LYS A 81 -25.08 9.30 18.89
N LYS A 82 -25.24 9.28 17.54
CA LYS A 82 -26.45 9.77 16.89
C LYS A 82 -27.66 8.83 17.06
N SER A 83 -27.42 7.52 16.94
CA SER A 83 -28.48 6.52 16.86
C SER A 83 -28.94 6.00 18.23
N GLY A 84 -28.15 6.17 19.28
CA GLY A 84 -28.38 5.54 20.59
C GLY A 84 -28.19 4.02 20.59
N LEU A 85 -27.69 3.42 19.52
CA LEU A 85 -27.47 1.98 19.41
C LEU A 85 -26.36 1.52 20.36
N ASN A 86 -26.57 0.40 21.03
CA ASN A 86 -25.55 -0.22 21.88
C ASN A 86 -24.68 -1.16 21.03
N ILE A 87 -23.69 -0.62 20.35
CA ILE A 87 -22.82 -1.35 19.43
C ILE A 87 -21.37 -1.22 19.88
N PHE A 88 -20.75 -2.36 20.18
CA PHE A 88 -19.34 -2.42 20.45
C PHE A 88 -18.54 -2.69 19.17
N GLY A 89 -17.44 -1.96 18.98
CA GLY A 89 -16.46 -2.16 17.94
C GLY A 89 -15.12 -1.58 18.35
N PHE A 90 -14.03 -2.06 17.76
CA PHE A 90 -12.72 -1.53 18.09
C PHE A 90 -11.69 -1.69 16.97
N SER A 91 -10.62 -0.90 17.07
CA SER A 91 -9.45 -0.99 16.21
C SER A 91 -8.43 -1.99 16.80
N PHE A 92 -8.16 -3.05 16.05
CA PHE A 92 -7.25 -4.12 16.44
C PHE A 92 -5.81 -3.83 15.99
N ARG A 93 -4.85 -4.00 16.91
CA ARG A 93 -3.41 -3.82 16.65
C ARG A 93 -2.59 -5.05 17.02
N GLY A 94 -1.47 -5.20 16.34
CA GLY A 94 -0.54 -6.31 16.57
C GLY A 94 0.28 -6.20 17.87
N LYS A 95 0.98 -7.29 18.20
CA LYS A 95 1.85 -7.40 19.39
C LYS A 95 2.84 -6.23 19.51
N LYS A 96 3.43 -5.78 18.40
CA LYS A 96 4.38 -4.66 18.38
C LYS A 96 3.82 -3.38 19.01
N ASP A 97 2.56 -3.06 18.71
CA ASP A 97 1.93 -1.82 19.16
C ASP A 97 1.32 -1.97 20.56
N MET A 98 0.92 -3.19 20.93
CA MET A 98 0.13 -3.48 22.13
C MET A 98 0.93 -4.10 23.29
N CYS A 99 2.16 -4.58 23.09
CA CYS A 99 2.90 -5.26 24.14
C CYS A 99 3.49 -4.28 25.17
N LEU A 100 3.04 -4.37 26.40
CA LEU A 100 3.58 -3.60 27.54
C LEU A 100 4.97 -4.10 27.95
N LEU A 101 5.16 -5.42 27.96
CA LEU A 101 6.44 -6.05 28.34
C LEU A 101 7.61 -5.55 27.47
N ILE A 102 7.41 -5.39 26.16
CA ILE A 102 8.45 -4.87 25.26
C ILE A 102 8.91 -3.47 25.66
N LYS A 103 7.99 -2.64 26.18
CA LYS A 103 8.30 -1.29 26.65
C LYS A 103 9.10 -1.33 27.96
N ASP A 104 8.82 -2.30 28.82
CA ASP A 104 9.47 -2.41 30.14
C ASP A 104 10.86 -3.04 30.04
N ILE A 105 11.08 -4.02 29.15
CA ILE A 105 12.39 -4.71 29.02
C ILE A 105 13.47 -3.75 28.46
N GLY A 106 13.11 -2.65 27.81
CA GLY A 106 14.08 -1.65 27.35
C GLY A 106 15.03 -2.17 26.25
N ILE A 107 14.55 -3.02 25.34
CA ILE A 107 15.34 -3.58 24.23
C ILE A 107 15.88 -2.46 23.34
N LYS A 108 17.20 -2.45 23.15
CA LYS A 108 17.88 -1.47 22.30
C LYS A 108 17.66 -1.77 20.81
N GLY A 109 17.02 -0.86 20.09
CA GLY A 109 16.80 -0.91 18.65
C GLY A 109 15.33 -0.84 18.24
N LYS A 110 15.07 -0.75 16.93
CA LYS A 110 13.72 -0.67 16.38
C LYS A 110 13.16 -2.09 16.23
N ILE A 111 12.16 -2.43 17.03
CA ILE A 111 11.45 -3.71 17.02
C ILE A 111 10.44 -3.72 15.88
N ASP A 112 10.34 -4.82 15.12
CA ASP A 112 9.29 -5.09 14.16
C ASP A 112 8.24 -6.08 14.68
N TYR A 113 7.34 -6.56 13.81
CA TYR A 113 6.26 -7.46 14.22
C TYR A 113 6.75 -8.88 14.55
N GLU A 114 7.77 -9.38 13.83
CA GLU A 114 8.36 -10.69 14.07
C GLU A 114 9.20 -10.70 15.35
N ASP A 115 9.92 -9.61 15.60
CA ASP A 115 10.64 -9.43 16.87
C ASP A 115 9.67 -9.45 18.07
N ALA A 116 8.56 -8.71 17.96
CA ALA A 116 7.55 -8.64 19.00
C ALA A 116 6.85 -9.99 19.23
N LYS A 117 6.61 -10.74 18.17
CA LYS A 117 6.10 -12.11 18.24
C LYS A 117 7.06 -13.01 19.00
N TYR A 118 8.34 -13.02 18.60
CA TYR A 118 9.38 -13.83 19.25
C TYR A 118 9.51 -13.51 20.74
N ILE A 119 9.59 -12.23 21.10
CA ILE A 119 9.70 -11.80 22.51
C ILE A 119 8.49 -12.28 23.32
N CYS A 120 7.28 -12.12 22.76
CA CYS A 120 6.06 -12.58 23.40
C CYS A 120 6.06 -14.11 23.59
N ASP A 121 6.45 -14.88 22.57
CA ASP A 121 6.42 -16.33 22.61
C ASP A 121 7.44 -16.88 23.62
N MET A 122 8.59 -16.22 23.77
CA MET A 122 9.62 -16.59 24.78
C MET A 122 9.22 -16.28 26.22
N HIS A 123 8.40 -15.24 26.44
CA HIS A 123 8.04 -14.79 27.78
C HIS A 123 6.59 -15.02 28.17
N LYS A 124 5.79 -15.63 27.30
CA LYS A 124 4.34 -15.73 27.53
C LYS A 124 4.01 -16.39 28.85
N SER A 125 4.74 -17.47 29.22
CA SER A 125 4.57 -18.20 30.50
C SER A 125 4.84 -17.35 31.71
N ASP A 126 5.80 -16.41 31.63
CA ASP A 126 6.29 -15.63 32.74
C ASP A 126 5.83 -14.16 32.73
N CYS A 127 5.17 -13.75 31.67
CA CYS A 127 4.68 -12.39 31.47
C CYS A 127 3.61 -12.04 32.51
N ILE A 128 3.89 -11.11 33.41
CA ILE A 128 2.96 -10.65 34.44
C ILE A 128 1.65 -10.13 33.84
N TYR A 129 1.73 -9.36 32.75
CA TYR A 129 0.56 -8.84 32.06
C TYR A 129 -0.34 -9.93 31.47
N TYR A 130 0.27 -11.04 31.00
CA TYR A 130 -0.49 -12.17 30.48
C TYR A 130 -1.10 -13.01 31.60
N LYS A 131 -0.37 -13.22 32.70
CA LYS A 131 -0.86 -13.93 33.90
C LYS A 131 -2.04 -13.22 34.55
N ASN A 132 -1.99 -11.91 34.61
CA ASN A 132 -3.06 -11.08 35.17
C ASN A 132 -4.32 -11.01 34.28
N LEU A 133 -4.27 -11.56 33.05
CA LEU A 133 -5.40 -11.52 32.16
C LEU A 133 -6.53 -12.45 32.67
N PRO A 134 -7.73 -11.92 33.00
CA PRO A 134 -8.80 -12.74 33.55
C PRO A 134 -9.27 -13.81 32.56
N ASN A 135 -9.59 -15.00 33.08
CA ASN A 135 -10.06 -16.13 32.26
C ASN A 135 -11.35 -15.79 31.49
N ARG A 136 -12.24 -15.02 32.12
CA ARG A 136 -13.46 -14.48 31.49
C ARG A 136 -13.44 -12.96 31.56
N VAL A 137 -13.69 -12.32 30.43
CA VAL A 137 -13.85 -10.86 30.36
C VAL A 137 -15.33 -10.55 30.57
N PHE A 138 -15.71 -10.18 31.77
CA PHE A 138 -17.09 -9.82 32.15
C PHE A 138 -17.44 -8.36 31.83
N TYR A 139 -16.62 -7.68 31.02
CA TYR A 139 -16.94 -6.30 30.64
C TYR A 139 -18.07 -6.30 29.62
N GLN A 140 -19.18 -5.69 29.96
CA GLN A 140 -20.18 -5.28 28.97
C GLN A 140 -19.58 -4.10 28.18
N LEU A 141 -18.94 -4.43 27.05
CA LEU A 141 -18.38 -3.44 26.15
C LEU A 141 -19.52 -2.87 25.30
N LYS A 142 -19.99 -1.68 25.67
CA LYS A 142 -21.15 -1.03 25.04
C LYS A 142 -20.78 0.01 23.99
N GLU A 143 -19.56 0.55 24.06
CA GLU A 143 -19.13 1.67 23.24
C GLU A 143 -17.91 1.33 22.39
N PRO A 144 -17.81 1.91 21.17
CA PRO A 144 -16.65 1.71 20.32
C PRO A 144 -15.36 2.28 20.95
N LYS A 145 -14.25 1.53 20.86
CA LYS A 145 -12.95 1.90 21.44
C LYS A 145 -11.83 1.90 20.40
N LEU A 146 -11.02 2.95 20.40
CA LEU A 146 -9.76 2.98 19.67
C LEU A 146 -8.73 2.09 20.38
N TYR A 147 -7.74 1.58 19.62
CA TYR A 147 -6.68 0.76 20.20
C TYR A 147 -5.92 1.47 21.34
N SER A 148 -5.74 2.79 21.22
CA SER A 148 -5.07 3.61 22.23
C SER A 148 -5.83 3.63 23.57
N GLN A 149 -7.14 3.63 23.53
CA GLN A 149 -7.99 3.55 24.72
C GLN A 149 -7.89 2.18 25.38
N ILE A 150 -7.95 1.09 24.57
CA ILE A 150 -7.74 -0.28 25.06
C ILE A 150 -6.34 -0.43 25.67
N LEU A 151 -5.31 0.11 25.01
CA LEU A 151 -3.93 0.07 25.51
C LEU A 151 -3.81 0.79 26.87
N SER A 152 -4.42 1.97 27.01
CA SER A 152 -4.40 2.75 28.25
C SER A 152 -5.12 2.04 29.40
N GLU A 153 -6.32 1.52 29.13
CA GLU A 153 -7.10 0.76 30.12
C GLU A 153 -6.39 -0.51 30.57
N CYS A 154 -5.84 -1.29 29.63
CA CYS A 154 -5.09 -2.49 29.96
C CYS A 154 -3.81 -2.17 30.75
N LYS A 155 -3.17 -1.04 30.45
CA LYS A 155 -1.98 -0.58 31.21
C LYS A 155 -2.34 -0.25 32.65
N SER A 156 -3.45 0.46 32.89
CA SER A 156 -3.90 0.79 34.26
C SER A 156 -4.30 -0.44 35.07
N LEU A 157 -4.82 -1.47 34.39
CA LEU A 157 -5.21 -2.75 35.02
C LEU A 157 -4.05 -3.76 35.13
N GLY A 158 -2.89 -3.44 34.59
CA GLY A 158 -1.75 -4.36 34.58
C GLY A 158 -1.97 -5.66 33.79
N ILE A 159 -2.82 -5.63 32.75
CA ILE A 159 -3.17 -6.80 31.91
C ILE A 159 -2.62 -6.67 30.49
N CYS A 160 -2.47 -7.80 29.79
CA CYS A 160 -1.94 -7.81 28.42
C CYS A 160 -2.95 -7.25 27.39
N PRO A 161 -2.68 -6.09 26.75
CA PRO A 161 -3.61 -5.49 25.80
C PRO A 161 -3.82 -6.34 24.54
N TYR A 162 -2.79 -7.03 24.05
CA TYR A 162 -2.89 -7.86 22.86
C TYR A 162 -3.83 -9.06 23.05
N TYR A 163 -3.64 -9.83 24.13
CA TYR A 163 -4.50 -10.98 24.40
C TYR A 163 -5.88 -10.56 24.90
N PHE A 164 -5.99 -9.38 25.52
CA PHE A 164 -7.29 -8.78 25.83
C PHE A 164 -8.10 -8.51 24.56
N GLN A 165 -7.51 -7.88 23.53
CA GLN A 165 -8.17 -7.67 22.23
C GLN A 165 -8.67 -9.00 21.62
N LEU A 166 -7.87 -10.06 21.67
CA LEU A 166 -8.27 -11.37 21.16
C LEU A 166 -9.50 -11.93 21.91
N LYS A 167 -9.58 -11.73 23.22
CA LYS A 167 -10.75 -12.18 24.01
C LYS A 167 -12.03 -11.41 23.68
N ILE A 168 -11.92 -10.12 23.40
CA ILE A 168 -13.10 -9.28 23.11
C ILE A 168 -13.53 -9.33 21.62
N LEU A 169 -12.77 -9.96 20.72
CA LEU A 169 -13.13 -10.11 19.30
C LEU A 169 -14.52 -10.73 19.11
N SER A 170 -14.87 -11.71 19.93
CA SER A 170 -16.17 -12.39 19.84
C SER A 170 -17.35 -11.48 20.19
N GLN A 171 -17.13 -10.47 21.02
CA GLN A 171 -18.16 -9.52 21.48
C GLN A 171 -18.35 -8.34 20.51
N ALA A 172 -17.36 -8.05 19.68
CA ALA A 172 -17.41 -6.89 18.79
C ALA A 172 -18.31 -7.14 17.57
N THR A 173 -19.15 -6.16 17.25
CA THR A 173 -19.91 -6.09 16.00
C THR A 173 -19.05 -5.54 14.85
N VAL A 174 -18.18 -4.55 15.14
CA VAL A 174 -17.27 -3.95 14.15
C VAL A 174 -15.84 -4.10 14.61
N VAL A 175 -14.96 -4.64 13.74
CA VAL A 175 -13.53 -4.74 14.01
C VAL A 175 -12.76 -4.17 12.83
N ALA A 176 -11.94 -3.17 13.08
CA ALA A 176 -11.01 -2.62 12.10
C ALA A 176 -9.60 -3.16 12.31
N LEU A 177 -8.96 -3.68 11.25
CA LEU A 177 -7.62 -4.27 11.33
C LEU A 177 -6.86 -4.13 10.00
N SER A 178 -5.56 -4.45 10.01
CA SER A 178 -4.77 -4.36 8.78
C SER A 178 -5.04 -5.53 7.84
N TYR A 179 -4.83 -5.31 6.54
CA TYR A 179 -4.90 -6.33 5.48
C TYR A 179 -4.19 -7.63 5.84
N ASN A 180 -3.03 -7.55 6.51
CA ASN A 180 -2.20 -8.71 6.83
C ASN A 180 -2.96 -9.78 7.61
N TYR A 181 -3.86 -9.40 8.53
CA TYR A 181 -4.62 -10.36 9.34
C TYR A 181 -5.63 -11.19 8.53
N ILE A 182 -6.01 -10.73 7.35
CA ILE A 182 -6.98 -11.43 6.50
C ILE A 182 -6.31 -12.03 5.27
N LEU A 183 -5.40 -11.27 4.61
CA LEU A 183 -4.76 -11.71 3.37
C LEU A 183 -3.61 -12.70 3.60
N ASN A 184 -2.92 -12.62 4.73
CA ASN A 184 -1.83 -13.54 5.05
C ASN A 184 -2.36 -14.79 5.77
N GLU A 185 -2.31 -15.93 5.09
CA GLU A 185 -2.79 -17.20 5.61
C GLU A 185 -2.07 -17.62 6.91
N SER A 186 -0.78 -17.35 7.02
CA SER A 186 0.04 -17.75 8.17
C SER A 186 -0.36 -17.08 9.50
N ILE A 187 -1.08 -15.95 9.46
CA ILE A 187 -1.52 -15.23 10.66
C ILE A 187 -3.04 -15.06 10.76
N ARG A 188 -3.80 -15.39 9.71
CA ARG A 188 -5.27 -15.26 9.69
C ARG A 188 -5.93 -16.02 10.83
N TRP A 189 -5.47 -17.23 11.14
CA TRP A 189 -5.99 -18.07 12.21
C TRP A 189 -6.03 -17.37 13.57
N VAL A 190 -5.14 -16.41 13.82
CA VAL A 190 -5.07 -15.65 15.08
C VAL A 190 -6.38 -14.92 15.38
N VAL A 191 -7.05 -14.42 14.36
CA VAL A 191 -8.27 -13.61 14.49
C VAL A 191 -9.54 -14.34 14.03
N ASP A 192 -9.41 -15.37 13.20
CA ASP A 192 -10.56 -16.04 12.56
C ASP A 192 -11.54 -16.64 13.56
N TYR A 193 -11.05 -17.27 14.63
CA TYR A 193 -11.92 -17.85 15.67
C TYR A 193 -12.86 -16.79 16.29
N GLY A 194 -12.34 -15.60 16.61
CA GLY A 194 -13.13 -14.50 17.19
C GLY A 194 -13.96 -13.75 16.16
N LEU A 195 -13.50 -13.65 14.93
CA LEU A 195 -14.17 -12.90 13.85
C LEU A 195 -15.25 -13.69 13.14
N ARG A 196 -15.14 -15.03 13.08
CA ARG A 196 -16.07 -15.90 12.35
C ARG A 196 -16.27 -15.44 10.91
N LEU A 197 -15.18 -15.36 10.13
CA LEU A 197 -15.16 -14.78 8.77
C LEU A 197 -16.34 -15.21 7.91
N ARG A 198 -16.68 -16.50 7.90
CA ARG A 198 -17.79 -17.05 7.08
C ARG A 198 -19.19 -16.49 7.42
N LYS A 199 -19.34 -15.87 8.57
CA LYS A 199 -20.59 -15.23 9.00
C LYS A 199 -20.50 -13.71 8.98
N SER A 200 -19.41 -13.13 8.48
CA SER A 200 -19.09 -11.71 8.60
C SER A 200 -19.07 -11.02 7.25
N PHE A 201 -19.42 -9.74 7.23
CA PHE A 201 -19.13 -8.84 6.12
C PHE A 201 -17.64 -8.45 6.17
N LEU A 202 -16.96 -8.56 5.04
CA LEU A 202 -15.57 -8.13 4.89
C LEU A 202 -15.52 -6.84 4.06
N VAL A 203 -15.22 -5.72 4.68
CA VAL A 203 -15.06 -4.44 3.99
C VAL A 203 -13.58 -4.21 3.71
N VAL A 204 -13.22 -4.06 2.45
CA VAL A 204 -11.86 -3.82 1.98
C VAL A 204 -11.74 -2.37 1.54
N ASP A 205 -11.16 -1.54 2.38
CA ASP A 205 -10.95 -0.12 2.10
C ASP A 205 -9.68 0.09 1.27
N GLU A 206 -9.67 1.11 0.40
CA GLU A 206 -8.60 1.37 -0.56
C GLU A 206 -8.20 0.10 -1.36
N ALA A 207 -9.22 -0.64 -1.82
CA ALA A 207 -9.11 -1.95 -2.45
C ALA A 207 -8.23 -1.97 -3.72
N HIS A 208 -7.97 -0.82 -4.34
CA HIS A 208 -7.05 -0.69 -5.48
C HIS A 208 -5.62 -1.17 -5.16
N ASN A 209 -5.26 -1.26 -3.88
CA ASN A 209 -3.94 -1.72 -3.43
C ASN A 209 -3.81 -3.26 -3.35
N LEU A 210 -4.90 -4.00 -3.45
CA LEU A 210 -4.93 -5.45 -3.22
C LEU A 210 -3.91 -6.22 -4.05
N GLN A 211 -3.76 -5.87 -5.34
CA GLN A 211 -2.81 -6.51 -6.24
C GLN A 211 -1.37 -6.42 -5.72
N ASN A 212 -0.92 -5.22 -5.37
CA ASN A 212 0.43 -4.98 -4.87
C ASN A 212 0.66 -5.59 -3.48
N VAL A 213 -0.33 -5.49 -2.60
CA VAL A 213 -0.24 -6.06 -1.25
C VAL A 213 -0.19 -7.59 -1.31
N CYS A 214 -1.03 -8.22 -2.13
CA CYS A 214 -1.02 -9.66 -2.32
C CYS A 214 0.34 -10.17 -2.82
N MET A 215 0.91 -9.52 -3.83
CA MET A 215 2.26 -9.86 -4.33
C MET A 215 3.30 -9.70 -3.23
N SER A 216 3.29 -8.57 -2.51
CA SER A 216 4.27 -8.30 -1.45
C SER A 216 4.21 -9.32 -0.31
N LEU A 217 3.02 -9.73 0.12
CA LEU A 217 2.83 -10.70 1.21
C LEU A 217 3.29 -12.12 0.83
N ASN A 218 3.20 -12.46 -0.45
CA ASN A 218 3.52 -13.80 -0.93
C ASN A 218 4.91 -13.90 -1.58
N SER A 219 5.64 -12.79 -1.69
CA SER A 219 7.03 -12.72 -2.14
C SER A 219 7.99 -12.66 -0.96
N ASP A 220 9.28 -12.91 -1.21
CA ASP A 220 10.34 -12.81 -0.20
C ASP A 220 11.68 -12.54 -0.88
N GLN A 221 12.69 -12.07 -0.13
CA GLN A 221 13.98 -11.72 -0.70
C GLN A 221 15.13 -11.87 0.27
N VAL A 222 16.29 -12.19 -0.27
CA VAL A 222 17.57 -12.15 0.46
C VAL A 222 18.55 -11.23 -0.26
N SER A 223 19.41 -10.55 0.51
CA SER A 223 20.42 -9.65 -0.03
C SER A 223 21.82 -10.12 0.30
N GLU A 224 22.79 -9.70 -0.50
CA GLU A 224 24.22 -9.93 -0.23
C GLU A 224 24.59 -9.56 1.20
N THR A 225 24.20 -8.35 1.64
CA THR A 225 24.45 -7.91 3.02
C THR A 225 23.78 -8.78 4.08
N GLY A 226 22.62 -9.35 3.76
CA GLY A 226 21.93 -10.33 4.62
C GLY A 226 22.72 -11.62 4.75
N ILE A 227 23.20 -12.16 3.61
CA ILE A 227 24.03 -13.39 3.59
C ILE A 227 25.39 -13.17 4.28
N GLU A 228 26.03 -12.00 4.07
CA GLU A 228 27.28 -11.64 4.79
C GLU A 228 27.08 -11.56 6.31
N ARG A 229 25.93 -11.05 6.77
CA ARG A 229 25.59 -11.08 8.20
C ARG A 229 25.34 -12.51 8.69
N ALA A 230 24.65 -13.34 7.91
CA ALA A 230 24.44 -14.75 8.23
C ALA A 230 25.77 -15.50 8.35
N LEU A 231 26.74 -15.23 7.49
CA LEU A 231 28.12 -15.75 7.58
C LEU A 231 28.81 -15.32 8.88
N LYS A 232 28.68 -14.05 9.27
CA LYS A 232 29.24 -13.55 10.55
C LYS A 232 28.58 -14.23 11.74
N GLU A 233 27.25 -14.39 11.70
CA GLU A 233 26.49 -15.09 12.74
C GLU A 233 26.94 -16.56 12.85
N ALA A 234 27.10 -17.30 11.74
CA ALA A 234 27.55 -18.67 11.74
C ALA A 234 28.97 -18.84 12.29
N LYS A 235 29.90 -17.95 11.92
CA LYS A 235 31.28 -17.96 12.44
C LYS A 235 31.38 -17.75 13.93
N THR A 236 30.43 -17.07 14.56
CA THR A 236 30.40 -16.89 16.02
C THR A 236 30.24 -18.23 16.75
N PHE A 237 29.52 -19.20 16.17
CA PHE A 237 29.28 -20.52 16.72
C PHE A 237 30.28 -21.56 16.21
N TYR A 238 30.83 -21.37 15.02
CA TYR A 238 31.76 -22.28 14.35
C TYR A 238 33.02 -21.55 13.87
N PRO A 239 33.93 -21.11 14.75
CA PRO A 239 35.11 -20.33 14.35
C PRO A 239 36.04 -21.09 13.39
N LYS A 240 36.15 -22.43 13.53
CA LYS A 240 36.99 -23.31 12.70
C LYS A 240 36.40 -23.69 11.36
N GLY A 241 35.15 -23.25 11.08
CA GLY A 241 34.43 -23.59 9.85
C GLY A 241 33.35 -24.67 10.06
N SER A 242 32.45 -24.78 9.11
CA SER A 242 31.40 -25.82 9.09
C SER A 242 30.77 -25.89 7.70
N GLU A 243 30.10 -26.98 7.40
CA GLU A 243 29.37 -27.15 6.13
C GLU A 243 28.37 -26.00 5.88
N VAL A 244 27.74 -25.44 6.92
CA VAL A 244 26.86 -24.26 6.82
C VAL A 244 27.65 -23.04 6.33
N ILE A 245 28.84 -22.78 6.85
CA ILE A 245 29.68 -21.66 6.43
C ILE A 245 30.09 -21.82 4.97
N ASP A 246 30.48 -23.01 4.56
CA ASP A 246 30.91 -23.31 3.20
C ASP A 246 29.74 -23.20 2.21
N PHE A 247 28.57 -23.68 2.59
CA PHE A 247 27.34 -23.46 1.83
C PHE A 247 27.02 -21.97 1.65
N LEU A 248 27.07 -21.16 2.72
CA LEU A 248 26.77 -19.73 2.64
C LEU A 248 27.77 -18.98 1.73
N LYS A 249 29.05 -19.32 1.79
CA LYS A 249 30.08 -18.76 0.89
C LYS A 249 29.81 -19.15 -0.55
N HIS A 250 29.50 -20.42 -0.80
CA HIS A 250 29.18 -20.95 -2.12
C HIS A 250 27.93 -20.29 -2.70
N PHE A 251 26.85 -20.22 -1.92
CA PHE A 251 25.62 -19.55 -2.32
C PHE A 251 25.86 -18.08 -2.71
N LEU A 252 26.60 -17.35 -1.87
CA LEU A 252 26.94 -15.96 -2.17
C LEU A 252 27.81 -15.83 -3.44
N SER A 253 28.76 -16.75 -3.65
CA SER A 253 29.60 -16.80 -4.85
C SER A 253 28.77 -17.03 -6.11
N ILE A 254 27.82 -17.97 -6.08
CA ILE A 254 26.90 -18.22 -7.20
C ILE A 254 26.11 -16.95 -7.52
N LEU A 255 25.47 -16.33 -6.53
CA LEU A 255 24.68 -15.12 -6.75
C LEU A 255 25.52 -13.99 -7.35
N LYS A 256 26.75 -13.79 -6.87
CA LYS A 256 27.68 -12.78 -7.41
C LYS A 256 28.11 -13.10 -8.83
N SER A 257 28.45 -14.36 -9.11
CA SER A 257 28.89 -14.78 -10.47
C SER A 257 27.75 -14.61 -11.47
N GLU A 258 26.55 -15.02 -11.11
CA GLU A 258 25.34 -14.88 -11.93
C GLU A 258 24.93 -13.41 -12.16
N CYS A 259 25.34 -12.51 -11.27
CA CYS A 259 25.09 -11.07 -11.39
C CYS A 259 26.15 -10.31 -12.19
N ARG A 260 27.23 -10.96 -12.65
CA ARG A 260 28.27 -10.28 -13.46
C ARG A 260 27.69 -9.81 -14.80
N GLY A 261 27.92 -8.55 -15.15
CA GLY A 261 27.45 -7.97 -16.41
C GLY A 261 25.95 -7.66 -16.51
N ILE A 262 25.18 -7.86 -15.44
CA ILE A 262 23.76 -7.52 -15.45
C ILE A 262 23.60 -6.01 -15.20
N ARG A 263 22.88 -5.33 -16.11
CA ARG A 263 22.57 -3.91 -15.98
C ARG A 263 21.40 -3.62 -15.03
N GLU A 264 20.40 -4.51 -14.97
CA GLU A 264 19.19 -4.30 -14.18
C GLU A 264 18.82 -5.52 -13.33
N ASP A 265 18.20 -6.52 -13.97
CA ASP A 265 17.78 -7.77 -13.34
C ASP A 265 17.79 -8.93 -14.34
N LYS A 266 17.82 -10.15 -13.83
CA LYS A 266 17.62 -11.36 -14.63
C LYS A 266 16.87 -12.43 -13.85
N GLU A 267 16.28 -13.38 -14.56
CA GLU A 267 15.71 -14.59 -13.97
C GLU A 267 16.82 -15.51 -13.47
N PHE A 268 16.70 -15.99 -12.24
CA PHE A 268 17.59 -16.96 -11.61
C PHE A 268 16.97 -18.35 -11.65
N ASN A 269 17.67 -19.33 -12.15
CA ASN A 269 17.19 -20.71 -12.19
C ASN A 269 17.39 -21.40 -10.84
N PHE A 270 16.47 -21.12 -9.90
CA PHE A 270 16.50 -21.69 -8.56
C PHE A 270 16.39 -23.23 -8.56
N LYS A 271 15.66 -23.81 -9.53
CA LYS A 271 15.52 -25.26 -9.71
C LYS A 271 16.87 -25.92 -9.98
N LYS A 272 17.65 -25.35 -10.93
CA LYS A 272 18.99 -25.82 -11.23
C LYS A 272 19.90 -25.71 -10.02
N PHE A 273 19.84 -24.59 -9.29
CA PHE A 273 20.58 -24.40 -8.05
C PHE A 273 20.28 -25.52 -7.03
N VAL A 274 19.01 -25.88 -6.82
CA VAL A 274 18.63 -26.98 -5.91
C VAL A 274 19.15 -28.32 -6.39
N GLN A 275 19.12 -28.57 -7.71
CA GLN A 275 19.67 -29.81 -8.32
C GLN A 275 21.19 -29.91 -8.14
N ASP A 276 21.92 -28.80 -8.36
CA ASP A 276 23.38 -28.75 -8.23
C ASP A 276 23.86 -28.97 -6.77
N ILE A 277 23.11 -28.50 -5.78
CA ILE A 277 23.40 -28.73 -4.35
C ILE A 277 22.95 -30.13 -3.89
N GLY A 278 21.91 -30.66 -4.48
CA GLY A 278 21.17 -31.86 -4.03
C GLY A 278 20.03 -31.51 -3.08
N TYR A 279 18.82 -31.98 -3.43
CA TYR A 279 17.58 -31.61 -2.72
C TYR A 279 17.61 -31.95 -1.22
N GLU A 280 17.93 -33.22 -0.86
CA GLU A 280 17.97 -33.66 0.54
C GLU A 280 19.08 -32.94 1.34
N ARG A 281 20.24 -32.74 0.73
CA ARG A 281 21.33 -31.99 1.35
C ARG A 281 20.93 -30.55 1.65
N LEU A 282 20.22 -29.90 0.73
CA LEU A 282 19.77 -28.53 0.94
C LEU A 282 18.73 -28.44 2.07
N LEU A 283 17.81 -29.41 2.17
CA LEU A 283 16.86 -29.48 3.28
C LEU A 283 17.53 -29.66 4.64
N ASP A 284 18.55 -30.50 4.73
CA ASP A 284 19.34 -30.66 5.98
C ASP A 284 20.08 -29.35 6.34
N LEU A 285 20.73 -28.73 5.35
CA LEU A 285 21.38 -27.42 5.55
C LEU A 285 20.42 -26.35 6.05
N ILE A 286 19.20 -26.27 5.49
CA ILE A 286 18.17 -25.32 5.92
C ILE A 286 17.80 -25.56 7.40
N LYS A 287 17.63 -26.81 7.82
CA LYS A 287 17.34 -27.16 9.22
C LYS A 287 18.47 -26.72 10.14
N ARG A 288 19.72 -26.95 9.76
CA ARG A 288 20.91 -26.51 10.54
C ARG A 288 21.03 -25.00 10.60
N ILE A 289 20.84 -24.30 9.48
CA ILE A 289 20.83 -22.83 9.39
C ILE A 289 19.75 -22.26 10.31
N ARG A 290 18.52 -22.83 10.29
CA ARG A 290 17.41 -22.42 11.16
C ARG A 290 17.73 -22.60 12.64
N ARG A 291 18.33 -23.73 13.02
CA ARG A 291 18.77 -23.99 14.40
C ARG A 291 19.78 -22.96 14.88
N LEU A 292 20.81 -22.68 14.07
CA LEU A 292 21.80 -21.64 14.38
C LEU A 292 21.16 -20.26 14.46
N GLY A 293 20.30 -19.92 13.52
CA GLY A 293 19.55 -18.66 13.54
C GLY A 293 18.71 -18.48 14.80
N SER A 294 18.09 -19.55 15.29
CA SER A 294 17.35 -19.54 16.56
C SER A 294 18.28 -19.31 17.77
N MET A 295 19.47 -19.90 17.78
CA MET A 295 20.47 -19.65 18.82
C MET A 295 20.95 -18.19 18.82
N VAL A 296 21.18 -17.61 17.64
CA VAL A 296 21.52 -16.18 17.49
C VAL A 296 20.42 -15.29 18.04
N ARG A 297 19.15 -15.58 17.72
CA ARG A 297 18.01 -14.82 18.23
C ARG A 297 17.97 -14.84 19.76
N MET A 298 18.17 -16.01 20.35
CA MET A 298 18.19 -16.19 21.81
C MET A 298 19.38 -15.46 22.47
N ASP A 299 20.59 -15.56 21.92
CA ASP A 299 21.78 -14.86 22.44
C ASP A 299 21.59 -13.33 22.39
N ARG A 300 21.12 -12.81 21.29
CA ARG A 300 20.84 -11.37 21.15
C ARG A 300 19.81 -10.89 22.16
N PHE A 301 18.76 -11.68 22.35
CA PHE A 301 17.71 -11.36 23.30
C PHE A 301 18.23 -11.34 24.75
N ARG A 302 19.04 -12.34 25.15
CA ARG A 302 19.71 -12.36 26.47
C ARG A 302 20.61 -11.13 26.68
N LYS A 303 21.13 -10.54 25.61
CA LYS A 303 21.97 -9.32 25.65
C LYS A 303 21.13 -8.02 25.48
N ASN A 304 19.82 -8.06 25.70
CA ASN A 304 18.90 -6.93 25.54
C ASN A 304 18.99 -6.27 24.14
N ARG A 305 19.24 -7.07 23.11
CA ARG A 305 19.24 -6.64 21.69
C ARG A 305 18.04 -7.21 20.96
N VAL A 306 17.64 -6.54 19.87
CA VAL A 306 16.56 -7.03 19.01
C VAL A 306 16.87 -8.46 18.56
N PRO A 307 15.97 -9.45 18.76
CA PRO A 307 16.17 -10.86 18.48
C PRO A 307 16.07 -11.20 16.99
N ARG A 308 16.90 -10.58 16.17
CA ARG A 308 16.97 -10.82 14.73
C ARG A 308 18.14 -11.71 14.38
N SER A 309 17.97 -12.57 13.40
CA SER A 309 19.04 -13.37 12.81
C SER A 309 18.90 -13.41 11.29
N SER A 310 19.97 -13.08 10.60
CA SER A 310 20.04 -13.22 9.15
C SER A 310 20.07 -14.69 8.71
N LEU A 311 20.62 -15.59 9.56
CA LEU A 311 20.52 -17.04 9.36
C LEU A 311 19.08 -17.52 9.38
N TYR A 312 18.31 -17.09 10.40
CA TYR A 312 16.91 -17.48 10.53
C TYR A 312 16.10 -17.04 9.32
N HIS A 313 16.18 -15.77 8.95
CA HIS A 313 15.51 -15.24 7.75
C HIS A 313 15.92 -15.96 6.45
N LEU A 314 17.23 -16.26 6.29
CA LEU A 314 17.70 -17.01 5.12
C LEU A 314 17.10 -18.43 5.08
N SER A 315 16.97 -19.10 6.22
CA SER A 315 16.35 -20.44 6.28
C SER A 315 14.87 -20.40 5.86
N GLU A 316 14.12 -19.37 6.30
CA GLU A 316 12.73 -19.18 5.90
C GLU A 316 12.61 -18.89 4.40
N PHE A 317 13.46 -18.02 3.86
CA PHE A 317 13.52 -17.73 2.42
C PHE A 317 13.80 -18.99 1.59
N LEU A 318 14.79 -19.79 1.96
CA LEU A 318 15.16 -21.01 1.22
C LEU A 318 14.05 -22.06 1.28
N GLU A 319 13.45 -22.28 2.43
CA GLU A 319 12.32 -23.22 2.61
C GLU A 319 11.13 -22.78 1.75
N LYS A 320 10.70 -21.54 1.85
CA LYS A 320 9.62 -20.97 1.03
C LYS A 320 9.94 -21.04 -0.48
N SER A 321 11.22 -20.88 -0.83
CA SER A 321 11.68 -20.97 -2.22
C SER A 321 11.56 -22.39 -2.76
N ILE A 322 11.94 -23.41 -1.97
CA ILE A 322 11.79 -24.82 -2.35
C ILE A 322 10.32 -25.20 -2.53
N GLU A 323 9.45 -24.79 -1.61
CA GLU A 323 8.02 -25.05 -1.68
C GLU A 323 7.37 -24.47 -2.95
N ASN A 324 7.90 -23.36 -3.44
CA ASN A 324 7.32 -22.61 -4.55
C ASN A 324 8.09 -22.70 -5.88
N MET A 325 9.24 -23.37 -5.95
CA MET A 325 10.09 -23.40 -7.17
C MET A 325 9.43 -24.08 -8.38
N ASN A 326 8.42 -24.93 -8.14
CA ASN A 326 7.67 -25.65 -9.18
C ASN A 326 6.31 -25.01 -9.46
N VAL A 327 5.95 -23.94 -8.76
CA VAL A 327 4.63 -23.32 -8.87
C VAL A 327 4.63 -22.34 -10.03
N ASP A 328 3.71 -22.53 -10.97
CA ASP A 328 3.50 -21.59 -12.08
C ASP A 328 3.10 -20.22 -11.54
N GLY A 329 3.68 -19.17 -12.11
CA GLY A 329 3.49 -17.79 -11.60
C GLY A 329 4.39 -17.40 -10.44
N VAL A 330 5.36 -18.25 -10.06
CA VAL A 330 6.47 -17.89 -9.17
C VAL A 330 7.76 -17.82 -9.98
N ALA A 331 8.53 -16.77 -9.77
CA ALA A 331 9.82 -16.55 -10.42
C ALA A 331 10.86 -16.07 -9.41
N PHE A 332 12.12 -16.35 -9.70
CA PHE A 332 13.27 -15.90 -8.92
C PHE A 332 14.03 -14.84 -9.72
N ILE A 333 14.20 -13.67 -9.12
CA ILE A 333 14.79 -12.51 -9.79
C ILE A 333 16.06 -12.10 -9.08
N LEU A 334 17.14 -12.08 -9.83
CA LEU A 334 18.44 -11.61 -9.39
C LEU A 334 18.65 -10.18 -9.88
N SER A 335 18.98 -9.28 -8.98
CA SER A 335 19.16 -7.85 -9.26
C SER A 335 20.28 -7.26 -8.42
N ARG A 336 20.67 -6.01 -8.71
CA ARG A 336 21.57 -5.20 -7.88
C ARG A 336 20.79 -4.06 -7.24
N ASP A 337 21.12 -3.74 -6.00
CA ASP A 337 20.62 -2.54 -5.35
C ASP A 337 21.46 -1.30 -5.73
N LYS A 338 21.08 -0.12 -5.24
CA LYS A 338 21.81 1.14 -5.49
C LYS A 338 23.25 1.17 -5.01
N LYS A 339 23.62 0.24 -4.13
CA LYS A 339 25.00 0.08 -3.62
C LYS A 339 25.74 -1.05 -4.35
N ASP A 340 25.26 -1.43 -5.52
CA ASP A 340 25.79 -2.52 -6.34
C ASP A 340 25.80 -3.89 -5.64
N LYS A 341 24.96 -4.06 -4.57
CA LYS A 341 24.85 -5.30 -3.82
C LYS A 341 23.80 -6.21 -4.43
N VAL A 342 24.12 -7.50 -4.50
CA VAL A 342 23.25 -8.52 -5.08
C VAL A 342 22.03 -8.76 -4.20
N ARG A 343 20.87 -8.95 -4.86
CA ARG A 343 19.60 -9.33 -4.25
C ARG A 343 18.96 -10.46 -5.05
N LEU A 344 18.51 -11.49 -4.37
CA LEU A 344 17.67 -12.55 -4.92
C LEU A 344 16.27 -12.41 -4.33
N GLU A 345 15.28 -12.26 -5.19
CA GLU A 345 13.86 -12.12 -4.82
C GLU A 345 13.07 -13.29 -5.40
N MET A 346 12.26 -13.95 -4.57
CA MET A 346 11.19 -14.85 -4.99
C MET A 346 9.92 -14.04 -5.17
N VAL A 347 9.39 -13.95 -6.38
CA VAL A 347 8.20 -13.17 -6.72
C VAL A 347 7.03 -14.10 -6.98
N ASN A 348 5.92 -13.93 -6.24
CA ASN A 348 4.68 -14.67 -6.48
C ASN A 348 3.67 -13.77 -7.20
N MET A 349 3.37 -14.06 -8.44
CA MET A 349 2.54 -13.27 -9.35
C MET A 349 1.07 -13.70 -9.39
N ARG A 350 0.66 -14.69 -8.59
CA ARG A 350 -0.67 -15.36 -8.61
C ARG A 350 -1.75 -14.59 -7.86
N VAL A 351 -1.91 -13.31 -8.16
CA VAL A 351 -2.82 -12.42 -7.42
C VAL A 351 -4.26 -12.94 -7.41
N ASN A 352 -4.79 -13.29 -8.59
CA ASN A 352 -6.14 -13.79 -8.77
C ASN A 352 -6.40 -15.05 -7.93
N GLU A 353 -5.56 -16.07 -8.05
CA GLU A 353 -5.68 -17.34 -7.35
C GLU A 353 -5.60 -17.17 -5.82
N LEU A 354 -4.67 -16.33 -5.34
CA LEU A 354 -4.46 -16.15 -3.90
C LEU A 354 -5.59 -15.36 -3.25
N LEU A 355 -6.09 -14.33 -3.94
CA LEU A 355 -7.15 -13.47 -3.40
C LEU A 355 -8.53 -14.12 -3.49
N SER A 356 -8.83 -14.89 -4.55
CA SER A 356 -10.11 -15.58 -4.69
C SER A 356 -10.40 -16.50 -3.50
N LYS A 357 -9.37 -17.20 -2.98
CA LYS A 357 -9.47 -18.02 -1.77
C LYS A 357 -9.88 -17.23 -0.53
N VAL A 358 -9.49 -15.96 -0.45
CA VAL A 358 -9.84 -15.09 0.68
C VAL A 358 -11.31 -14.66 0.63
N TRP A 359 -11.80 -14.31 -0.57
CA TRP A 359 -13.18 -13.83 -0.71
C TRP A 359 -14.21 -14.93 -0.39
N SER A 360 -13.88 -16.18 -0.65
CA SER A 360 -14.72 -17.35 -0.31
C SER A 360 -14.83 -17.60 1.21
N LEU A 361 -13.98 -16.97 2.02
CA LEU A 361 -14.02 -17.11 3.50
C LEU A 361 -15.02 -16.18 4.17
N SER A 362 -15.53 -15.14 3.50
CA SER A 362 -16.48 -14.20 4.09
C SER A 362 -17.92 -14.47 3.66
N TYR A 363 -18.88 -13.98 4.44
CA TYR A 363 -20.29 -14.00 4.02
C TYR A 363 -20.49 -13.19 2.76
N ARG A 364 -20.04 -11.94 2.78
CA ARG A 364 -19.94 -11.04 1.62
C ARG A 364 -18.75 -10.12 1.76
N SER A 365 -18.10 -9.86 0.65
CA SER A 365 -17.00 -8.90 0.57
C SER A 365 -17.46 -7.60 -0.11
N ILE A 366 -17.09 -6.47 0.46
CA ILE A 366 -17.40 -5.13 -0.02
C ILE A 366 -16.07 -4.42 -0.30
N PHE A 367 -15.79 -4.14 -1.55
CA PHE A 367 -14.57 -3.45 -1.99
C PHE A 367 -14.87 -2.00 -2.27
N CYS A 368 -14.14 -1.07 -1.68
CA CYS A 368 -14.33 0.35 -1.90
C CYS A 368 -13.02 1.09 -2.15
N SER A 369 -13.03 1.98 -3.13
CA SER A 369 -11.95 2.94 -3.42
C SER A 369 -12.41 3.98 -4.44
N GLY A 370 -11.56 4.99 -4.70
CA GLY A 370 -11.78 6.01 -5.73
C GLY A 370 -11.26 5.64 -7.12
N THR A 371 -10.57 4.51 -7.27
CA THR A 371 -9.87 4.14 -8.51
C THR A 371 -10.06 2.65 -8.86
N LEU A 372 -11.29 2.14 -8.71
CA LEU A 372 -11.62 0.75 -9.06
C LEU A 372 -12.06 0.57 -10.52
N ASN A 373 -12.38 1.66 -11.21
CA ASN A 373 -12.76 1.57 -12.62
C ASN A 373 -11.59 1.12 -13.51
N PRO A 374 -11.88 0.31 -14.56
CA PRO A 374 -13.14 -0.41 -14.81
C PRO A 374 -13.39 -1.50 -13.77
N ILE A 375 -14.63 -1.57 -13.28
CA ILE A 375 -15.01 -2.48 -12.16
C ILE A 375 -14.79 -3.95 -12.53
N ASP A 376 -15.15 -4.35 -13.74
CA ASP A 376 -15.03 -5.74 -14.20
C ASP A 376 -13.55 -6.15 -14.33
N ASP A 377 -12.69 -5.24 -14.76
CA ASP A 377 -11.25 -5.48 -14.82
C ASP A 377 -10.66 -5.65 -13.41
N PHE A 378 -11.09 -4.80 -12.48
CA PHE A 378 -10.69 -4.92 -11.07
C PHE A 378 -11.13 -6.28 -10.49
N ALA A 379 -12.39 -6.67 -10.69
CA ALA A 379 -12.94 -7.94 -10.21
C ALA A 379 -12.18 -9.14 -10.78
N LYS A 380 -11.91 -9.15 -12.09
CA LYS A 380 -11.10 -10.20 -12.75
C LYS A 380 -9.71 -10.31 -12.15
N VAL A 381 -8.99 -9.20 -11.93
CA VAL A 381 -7.63 -9.20 -11.40
C VAL A 381 -7.56 -9.75 -9.99
N ILE A 382 -8.55 -9.47 -9.13
CA ILE A 382 -8.58 -9.96 -7.76
C ILE A 382 -9.29 -11.32 -7.60
N GLY A 383 -9.73 -11.95 -8.69
CA GLY A 383 -10.44 -13.24 -8.66
C GLY A 383 -11.79 -13.16 -7.96
N LEU A 384 -12.53 -12.09 -8.15
CA LEU A 384 -13.83 -11.89 -7.54
C LEU A 384 -14.94 -12.37 -8.47
N GLU A 385 -15.70 -13.34 -8.01
CA GLU A 385 -16.88 -13.87 -8.68
C GLU A 385 -18.15 -13.43 -7.95
N ASN A 386 -19.30 -13.57 -8.59
CA ASN A 386 -20.61 -13.28 -8.03
C ASN A 386 -20.68 -11.89 -7.34
N TYR A 387 -20.42 -10.85 -8.11
CA TYR A 387 -20.42 -9.46 -7.63
C TYR A 387 -21.40 -8.59 -8.41
N VAL A 388 -21.70 -7.44 -7.85
CA VAL A 388 -22.29 -6.29 -8.53
C VAL A 388 -21.48 -5.06 -8.17
N GLY A 389 -21.25 -4.19 -9.15
CA GLY A 389 -20.44 -3.00 -8.92
C GLY A 389 -21.12 -1.77 -9.46
N GLN A 390 -20.85 -0.64 -8.81
CA GLN A 390 -21.33 0.66 -9.26
C GLN A 390 -20.26 1.73 -9.06
N SER A 391 -20.11 2.57 -10.08
CA SER A 391 -19.33 3.80 -10.01
C SER A 391 -20.27 4.97 -9.74
N PHE A 392 -19.95 5.70 -8.68
CA PHE A 392 -20.71 6.88 -8.29
C PHE A 392 -20.01 8.11 -8.85
N PRO A 393 -20.74 9.04 -9.47
CA PRO A 393 -20.19 10.26 -10.02
C PRO A 393 -19.42 11.04 -8.96
N SER A 394 -18.38 11.75 -9.39
CA SER A 394 -17.72 12.71 -8.51
C SER A 394 -18.65 13.89 -8.23
N ILE A 395 -18.52 14.45 -7.03
CA ILE A 395 -19.22 15.70 -6.67
C ILE A 395 -18.65 16.93 -7.39
N PHE A 396 -17.58 16.73 -8.16
CA PHE A 396 -16.90 17.81 -8.88
C PHE A 396 -17.56 18.08 -10.23
N SER A 397 -17.82 19.36 -10.49
CA SER A 397 -18.36 19.87 -11.74
C SER A 397 -17.22 20.16 -12.75
N GLU A 398 -17.58 20.53 -13.97
CA GLU A 398 -16.62 21.00 -15.00
C GLU A 398 -15.83 22.24 -14.56
N LYS A 399 -16.37 23.03 -13.62
CA LYS A 399 -15.72 24.23 -13.07
C LYS A 399 -14.61 23.92 -12.06
N ASN A 400 -14.58 22.70 -11.50
CA ASN A 400 -13.59 22.31 -10.50
C ASN A 400 -12.26 21.86 -11.11
N ALA A 401 -12.27 21.36 -12.34
CA ALA A 401 -11.07 20.87 -13.00
C ALA A 401 -10.98 21.36 -14.44
N TYR A 402 -9.81 21.85 -14.81
CA TYR A 402 -9.45 22.12 -16.18
C TYR A 402 -8.26 21.25 -16.57
N THR A 403 -8.40 20.43 -17.59
CA THR A 403 -7.40 19.44 -17.97
C THR A 403 -6.82 19.72 -19.35
N LEU A 404 -5.48 19.81 -19.43
CA LEU A 404 -4.76 19.98 -20.69
C LEU A 404 -3.93 18.72 -20.98
N ILE A 405 -4.15 18.11 -22.14
CA ILE A 405 -3.43 16.91 -22.57
C ILE A 405 -2.46 17.30 -23.68
N THR A 406 -1.17 17.14 -23.42
CA THR A 406 -0.16 17.49 -24.42
C THR A 406 -0.05 16.42 -25.50
N SER A 407 0.01 16.84 -26.77
CA SER A 407 0.21 15.92 -27.90
C SER A 407 1.65 15.85 -28.39
N TYR A 408 2.51 16.71 -27.88
CA TYR A 408 3.92 16.84 -28.25
C TYR A 408 4.88 16.25 -27.22
N LEU A 409 4.47 16.08 -25.95
CA LEU A 409 5.30 15.49 -24.90
C LEU A 409 5.14 13.96 -24.83
N THR A 410 6.21 13.29 -24.48
CA THR A 410 6.20 11.85 -24.19
C THR A 410 7.44 11.42 -23.40
N THR A 411 7.25 10.47 -22.49
CA THR A 411 8.33 9.76 -21.78
C THR A 411 8.52 8.35 -22.33
N LYS A 412 8.09 8.09 -23.58
CA LYS A 412 8.31 6.80 -24.24
C LYS A 412 9.77 6.64 -24.60
N GLY A 413 10.43 5.64 -24.05
CA GLY A 413 11.85 5.35 -24.26
C GLY A 413 12.48 4.84 -22.98
N GLU A 414 13.76 4.47 -23.04
CA GLU A 414 14.55 4.08 -21.87
C GLU A 414 15.02 5.31 -21.09
N GLU A 415 15.36 6.38 -21.80
CA GLU A 415 15.81 7.66 -21.25
C GLU A 415 15.02 8.83 -21.82
N LEU A 416 14.96 9.91 -21.09
CA LEU A 416 14.36 11.14 -21.55
C LEU A 416 15.39 11.90 -22.40
N GLU A 417 15.14 11.98 -23.70
CA GLU A 417 16.01 12.71 -24.64
C GLU A 417 16.11 14.19 -24.26
N ARG A 418 17.28 14.79 -24.51
CA ARG A 418 17.58 16.17 -24.09
C ARG A 418 16.58 17.20 -24.62
N ASP A 419 16.16 17.09 -25.87
CA ASP A 419 15.23 18.06 -26.46
C ASP A 419 13.80 17.85 -25.96
N MET A 420 13.41 16.60 -25.68
CA MET A 420 12.16 16.30 -25.01
C MET A 420 12.17 16.84 -23.57
N ALA A 421 13.27 16.73 -22.83
CA ALA A 421 13.42 17.30 -21.50
C ALA A 421 13.29 18.83 -21.52
N LYS A 422 13.90 19.54 -22.51
CA LYS A 422 13.68 20.98 -22.70
C LYS A 422 12.21 21.32 -22.94
N SER A 423 11.52 20.54 -23.78
CA SER A 423 10.09 20.73 -24.04
C SER A 423 9.23 20.55 -22.79
N TYR A 424 9.59 19.59 -21.91
CA TYR A 424 8.97 19.45 -20.59
C TYR A 424 9.24 20.64 -19.70
N LEU A 425 10.48 21.11 -19.63
CA LEU A 425 10.87 22.26 -18.79
C LEU A 425 10.12 23.53 -19.21
N SER A 426 10.04 23.82 -20.51
CA SER A 426 9.26 24.95 -21.04
C SER A 426 7.78 24.82 -20.70
N SER A 427 7.23 23.62 -20.79
CA SER A 427 5.82 23.37 -20.48
C SER A 427 5.54 23.48 -18.97
N ILE A 428 6.47 23.03 -18.11
CA ILE A 428 6.39 23.16 -16.66
C ILE A 428 6.51 24.63 -16.23
N ASP A 429 7.36 25.41 -16.89
CA ASP A 429 7.48 26.84 -16.65
C ASP A 429 6.15 27.57 -16.91
N VAL A 430 5.54 27.34 -18.06
CA VAL A 430 4.21 27.88 -18.39
C VAL A 430 3.18 27.47 -17.35
N PHE A 431 3.14 26.21 -16.96
CA PHE A 431 2.22 25.69 -15.96
C PHE A 431 2.41 26.36 -14.59
N ILE A 432 3.65 26.50 -14.12
CA ILE A 432 3.96 27.11 -12.82
C ILE A 432 3.51 28.58 -12.78
N ARG A 433 3.68 29.32 -13.88
CA ARG A 433 3.25 30.72 -13.99
C ARG A 433 1.73 30.89 -13.98
N SER A 434 1.01 29.89 -14.49
CA SER A 434 -0.44 29.97 -14.70
C SER A 434 -1.28 29.71 -13.45
N VAL A 435 -0.70 29.19 -12.38
CA VAL A 435 -1.41 28.84 -11.14
C VAL A 435 -0.93 29.72 -10.00
N ASN A 436 -1.82 30.39 -9.31
CA ASN A 436 -1.48 31.32 -8.24
C ASN A 436 -1.08 30.63 -6.92
N GLU A 437 -1.59 29.44 -6.65
CA GLU A 437 -1.37 28.70 -5.40
C GLU A 437 -0.28 27.63 -5.56
N ASN A 438 -0.12 26.76 -4.58
CA ASN A 438 0.86 25.65 -4.64
C ASN A 438 0.55 24.68 -5.78
N VAL A 439 1.60 24.18 -6.41
CA VAL A 439 1.50 23.19 -7.50
C VAL A 439 2.38 21.96 -7.24
N ALA A 440 2.04 20.84 -7.89
CA ALA A 440 2.87 19.64 -7.88
C ALA A 440 3.27 19.24 -9.30
N VAL A 441 4.51 18.79 -9.45
CA VAL A 441 5.06 18.15 -10.64
C VAL A 441 5.36 16.70 -10.29
N TYR A 442 4.53 15.78 -10.76
CA TYR A 442 4.72 14.35 -10.53
C TYR A 442 5.37 13.69 -11.74
N ALA A 443 6.63 13.28 -11.59
CA ALA A 443 7.33 12.53 -12.63
C ALA A 443 6.96 11.05 -12.61
N SER A 444 7.01 10.41 -13.78
CA SER A 444 6.75 8.99 -13.93
C SER A 444 7.85 8.08 -13.38
N SER A 445 9.00 8.64 -12.95
CA SER A 445 10.06 7.94 -12.22
C SER A 445 11.04 8.93 -11.58
N TYR A 446 11.82 8.47 -10.59
CA TYR A 446 12.90 9.29 -10.01
C TYR A 446 13.95 9.67 -11.07
N ARG A 447 14.31 8.77 -11.97
CA ARG A 447 15.26 9.05 -13.06
C ARG A 447 14.82 10.22 -13.94
N ILE A 448 13.54 10.26 -14.33
CA ILE A 448 13.01 11.39 -15.12
C ILE A 448 13.02 12.67 -14.29
N LEU A 449 12.67 12.60 -13.01
CA LEU A 449 12.73 13.75 -12.12
C LEU A 449 14.16 14.29 -11.98
N GLU A 450 15.14 13.42 -11.77
CA GLU A 450 16.58 13.75 -11.71
C GLU A 450 17.05 14.40 -13.02
N THR A 451 16.71 13.82 -14.18
CA THR A 451 17.05 14.41 -15.50
C THR A 451 16.50 15.85 -15.63
N LEU A 452 15.26 16.10 -15.22
CA LEU A 452 14.68 17.45 -15.27
C LEU A 452 15.35 18.41 -14.28
N LEU A 453 15.73 17.95 -13.10
CA LEU A 453 16.49 18.74 -12.12
C LEU A 453 17.88 19.12 -12.64
N ASP A 454 18.61 18.17 -13.20
CA ASP A 454 19.93 18.37 -13.79
C ASP A 454 19.88 19.37 -14.96
N MET A 455 18.77 19.39 -15.69
CA MET A 455 18.55 20.31 -16.80
C MET A 455 17.93 21.66 -16.41
N GLY A 456 17.73 21.93 -15.11
CA GLY A 456 17.39 23.25 -14.62
C GLY A 456 15.97 23.42 -14.06
N LEU A 457 15.24 22.37 -13.74
CA LEU A 457 13.90 22.49 -13.12
C LEU A 457 13.94 23.32 -11.83
N GLY A 458 14.97 23.16 -10.99
CA GLY A 458 15.14 23.94 -9.77
C GLY A 458 15.33 25.45 -10.05
N LYS A 459 16.04 25.79 -11.13
CA LYS A 459 16.23 27.17 -11.58
C LYS A 459 14.90 27.77 -12.03
N ILE A 460 14.12 27.08 -12.85
CA ILE A 460 12.78 27.49 -13.29
C ILE A 460 11.87 27.79 -12.08
N VAL A 461 11.83 26.91 -11.09
CA VAL A 461 11.04 27.11 -9.87
C VAL A 461 11.46 28.39 -9.14
N SER A 462 12.78 28.63 -9.02
CA SER A 462 13.33 29.81 -8.35
C SER A 462 13.06 31.11 -9.12
N GLU A 463 13.20 31.09 -10.44
CA GLU A 463 12.93 32.24 -11.33
C GLU A 463 11.46 32.66 -11.30
N ASN A 464 10.57 31.72 -11.03
CA ASN A 464 9.14 31.99 -10.79
C ASN A 464 8.83 32.42 -9.35
N GLY A 465 9.84 32.77 -8.54
CA GLY A 465 9.66 33.22 -7.16
C GLY A 465 9.11 32.16 -6.20
N ARG A 466 9.12 30.86 -6.60
CA ARG A 466 8.51 29.78 -5.82
C ARG A 466 9.54 29.01 -5.00
N ARG A 467 9.08 28.27 -3.99
CA ARG A 467 9.92 27.40 -3.16
C ARG A 467 9.84 25.96 -3.66
N LEU A 468 10.99 25.34 -3.92
CA LEU A 468 11.10 23.95 -4.32
C LEU A 468 10.99 23.00 -3.12
N PHE A 469 10.16 21.98 -3.23
CA PHE A 469 10.05 20.84 -2.31
C PHE A 469 10.28 19.56 -3.11
N LEU A 470 11.40 18.88 -2.82
CA LEU A 470 11.85 17.75 -3.60
C LEU A 470 11.71 16.42 -2.82
N GLU A 471 11.00 15.46 -3.40
CA GLU A 471 10.99 14.09 -2.92
C GLU A 471 12.26 13.35 -3.39
N GLU A 472 13.06 12.89 -2.43
CA GLU A 472 14.23 12.06 -2.70
C GLU A 472 13.89 10.58 -2.52
N GLU A 473 14.45 9.71 -3.36
CA GLU A 473 14.27 8.27 -3.24
C GLU A 473 14.88 7.75 -1.92
N GLY A 474 14.10 6.96 -1.16
CA GLY A 474 14.54 6.45 0.14
C GLY A 474 14.43 7.45 1.30
N MET A 475 13.85 8.63 1.09
CA MET A 475 13.62 9.63 2.14
C MET A 475 12.95 9.01 3.38
N SER A 476 13.47 9.34 4.58
CA SER A 476 12.90 8.87 5.85
C SER A 476 11.48 9.41 6.07
N GLY A 477 10.68 8.67 6.85
CA GLY A 477 9.31 9.11 7.18
C GLY A 477 9.25 10.45 7.93
N LYS A 478 10.27 10.77 8.76
CA LYS A 478 10.38 12.05 9.47
C LYS A 478 10.61 13.19 8.49
N ARG A 479 11.65 13.08 7.63
CA ARG A 479 11.98 14.11 6.62
C ARG A 479 10.82 14.32 5.64
N GLY A 480 10.12 13.24 5.25
CA GLY A 480 8.94 13.35 4.39
C GLY A 480 7.79 14.14 5.03
N ARG A 481 7.54 13.97 6.34
CA ARG A 481 6.54 14.77 7.06
C ARG A 481 6.95 16.24 7.14
N GLU A 482 8.19 16.53 7.50
CA GLU A 482 8.72 17.88 7.58
C GLU A 482 8.63 18.61 6.23
N LEU A 483 8.98 17.93 5.13
CA LEU A 483 8.85 18.45 3.76
C LEU A 483 7.39 18.78 3.44
N LEU A 484 6.47 17.86 3.73
CA LEU A 484 5.06 18.03 3.46
C LEU A 484 4.44 19.19 4.25
N GLU A 485 4.76 19.30 5.54
CA GLU A 485 4.30 20.40 6.38
C GLU A 485 4.84 21.74 5.88
N GLY A 486 6.11 21.78 5.45
CA GLY A 486 6.71 22.97 4.83
C GLY A 486 5.99 23.39 3.55
N PHE A 487 5.68 22.41 2.68
CA PHE A 487 4.94 22.67 1.44
C PHE A 487 3.52 23.21 1.72
N LYS A 488 2.79 22.60 2.63
CA LYS A 488 1.43 23.03 3.01
C LYS A 488 1.42 24.44 3.60
N LYS A 489 2.42 24.79 4.41
CA LYS A 489 2.55 26.15 4.97
C LYS A 489 2.70 27.23 3.89
N CYS A 490 3.29 26.90 2.72
CA CYS A 490 3.41 27.83 1.60
C CYS A 490 2.06 28.30 1.05
N ALA A 491 0.98 27.51 1.21
CA ALA A 491 -0.36 27.96 0.80
C ALA A 491 -0.81 29.26 1.50
N LYS A 492 -0.30 29.51 2.71
CA LYS A 492 -0.61 30.71 3.53
C LYS A 492 0.47 31.80 3.43
N SER A 493 1.54 31.58 2.66
CA SER A 493 2.63 32.54 2.49
C SER A 493 2.55 33.21 1.11
N GLU A 494 3.23 34.33 0.95
CA GLU A 494 3.38 35.02 -0.34
C GLU A 494 4.14 34.12 -1.33
N ARG A 495 5.20 33.46 -0.86
CA ARG A 495 6.02 32.59 -1.68
C ARG A 495 5.41 31.18 -1.73
N LYS A 496 4.77 30.85 -2.84
CA LYS A 496 4.10 29.55 -3.06
C LYS A 496 5.10 28.41 -3.31
N GLY A 497 4.66 27.18 -3.09
CA GLY A 497 5.48 25.98 -3.23
C GLY A 497 5.30 25.25 -4.55
N VAL A 498 6.36 24.61 -5.03
CA VAL A 498 6.32 23.58 -6.07
C VAL A 498 6.81 22.27 -5.47
N LEU A 499 5.92 21.28 -5.39
CA LEU A 499 6.25 19.92 -4.96
C LEU A 499 6.69 19.10 -6.16
N CYS A 500 7.97 18.76 -6.23
CA CYS A 500 8.52 17.85 -7.22
C CYS A 500 8.65 16.45 -6.61
N ALA A 501 7.86 15.50 -7.11
CA ALA A 501 7.78 14.15 -6.56
C ALA A 501 7.56 13.13 -7.67
N THR A 502 7.47 11.85 -7.32
CA THR A 502 7.13 10.80 -8.29
C THR A 502 5.70 10.30 -8.09
N ALA A 503 5.07 9.86 -9.17
CA ALA A 503 3.76 9.21 -9.11
C ALA A 503 3.78 7.85 -8.38
N PHE A 504 4.96 7.31 -8.07
CA PHE A 504 5.19 6.14 -7.24
C PHE A 504 5.52 6.49 -5.78
N GLY A 505 5.70 7.77 -5.50
CA GLY A 505 6.16 8.26 -4.23
C GLY A 505 5.07 8.39 -3.18
N ARG A 506 5.50 8.68 -1.96
CA ARG A 506 4.60 8.83 -0.81
C ARG A 506 3.66 10.04 -0.88
N PHE A 507 3.99 11.03 -1.71
CA PHE A 507 3.19 12.25 -1.83
C PHE A 507 2.10 12.14 -2.89
N SER A 508 2.12 11.10 -3.72
CA SER A 508 1.05 10.74 -4.64
C SER A 508 -0.04 9.88 -4.00
N GLU A 509 0.26 9.23 -2.84
CA GLU A 509 -0.70 8.42 -2.08
C GLU A 509 -0.74 8.83 -0.60
N GLY A 510 -1.90 8.74 0.04
CA GLY A 510 -2.06 8.87 1.50
C GLY A 510 -1.89 10.28 2.08
N VAL A 511 -1.76 11.32 1.25
CA VAL A 511 -1.67 12.71 1.66
C VAL A 511 -2.85 13.50 1.13
N ASP A 512 -3.44 14.35 1.95
CA ASP A 512 -4.53 15.26 1.56
C ASP A 512 -4.01 16.70 1.50
N PHE A 513 -4.46 17.42 0.47
CA PHE A 513 -4.16 18.84 0.27
C PHE A 513 -5.49 19.62 0.14
N PRO A 514 -6.12 20.00 1.25
CA PRO A 514 -7.39 20.71 1.21
C PRO A 514 -7.24 22.16 0.70
N GLY A 515 -8.17 22.58 -0.13
CA GLY A 515 -8.28 23.95 -0.63
C GLY A 515 -7.02 24.39 -1.39
N LYS A 516 -6.50 25.54 -1.00
CA LYS A 516 -5.34 26.20 -1.64
C LYS A 516 -3.99 25.48 -1.41
N GLU A 517 -3.95 24.37 -0.68
CA GLU A 517 -2.70 23.65 -0.46
C GLU A 517 -2.16 22.99 -1.74
N LEU A 518 -3.03 22.76 -2.76
CA LEU A 518 -2.64 22.24 -4.07
C LEU A 518 -3.69 22.60 -5.13
N GLU A 519 -3.38 23.50 -6.05
CA GLU A 519 -4.29 23.96 -7.11
C GLU A 519 -3.87 23.51 -8.51
N GLY A 520 -2.68 22.97 -8.68
CA GLY A 520 -2.22 22.50 -9.98
C GLY A 520 -1.40 21.23 -9.91
N ILE A 521 -1.59 20.32 -10.88
CA ILE A 521 -0.78 19.10 -11.02
C ILE A 521 -0.31 18.96 -12.46
N PHE A 522 1.01 18.85 -12.64
CA PHE A 522 1.64 18.46 -13.90
C PHE A 522 2.13 17.01 -13.79
N LEU A 523 1.59 16.11 -14.62
CA LEU A 523 2.09 14.74 -14.75
C LEU A 523 3.13 14.67 -15.87
N VAL A 524 4.38 14.39 -15.52
CA VAL A 524 5.47 14.15 -16.48
C VAL A 524 5.48 12.70 -16.88
N GLY A 525 4.75 12.38 -17.95
CA GLY A 525 4.60 11.01 -18.46
C GLY A 525 3.55 10.17 -17.72
N ILE A 526 3.22 9.02 -18.30
CA ILE A 526 2.40 8.00 -17.65
C ILE A 526 3.32 7.15 -16.76
N PRO A 527 2.99 6.93 -15.47
CA PRO A 527 3.84 6.19 -14.52
C PRO A 527 3.83 4.68 -14.79
N PHE A 528 4.31 4.28 -15.98
CA PHE A 528 4.57 2.88 -16.30
C PHE A 528 5.75 2.34 -15.48
N GLU A 529 5.63 1.10 -15.05
CA GLU A 529 6.79 0.41 -14.49
C GLU A 529 7.86 0.17 -15.56
N ARG A 530 9.11 0.23 -15.15
CA ARG A 530 10.23 -0.10 -16.04
C ARG A 530 10.11 -1.54 -16.53
N LEU A 531 10.38 -1.79 -17.80
CA LEU A 531 10.31 -3.13 -18.41
C LEU A 531 11.53 -3.99 -18.07
N THR A 532 11.76 -4.20 -16.76
CA THR A 532 12.77 -5.13 -16.25
C THR A 532 12.37 -6.58 -16.52
N THR A 533 13.26 -7.53 -16.27
CA THR A 533 12.95 -8.97 -16.36
C THR A 533 11.78 -9.34 -15.47
N LYS A 534 11.74 -8.82 -14.24
CA LYS A 534 10.60 -8.99 -13.30
C LYS A 534 9.29 -8.53 -13.93
N THR A 535 9.26 -7.32 -14.49
CA THR A 535 8.06 -6.77 -15.12
C THR A 535 7.64 -7.57 -16.36
N LYS A 536 8.61 -8.01 -17.19
CA LYS A 536 8.35 -8.86 -18.37
C LYS A 536 7.75 -10.21 -17.97
N LEU A 537 8.30 -10.86 -16.93
CA LEU A 537 7.77 -12.12 -16.40
C LEU A 537 6.36 -11.95 -15.83
N TYR A 538 6.11 -10.86 -15.14
CA TYR A 538 4.78 -10.51 -14.64
C TYR A 538 3.76 -10.35 -15.77
N ILE A 539 4.12 -9.60 -16.81
CA ILE A 539 3.29 -9.45 -18.01
C ILE A 539 3.06 -10.82 -18.67
N LYS A 540 4.12 -11.64 -18.82
CA LYS A 540 4.03 -12.98 -19.43
C LYS A 540 3.09 -13.89 -18.65
N TYR A 541 3.16 -13.90 -17.32
CA TYR A 541 2.26 -14.68 -16.48
C TYR A 541 0.80 -14.22 -16.66
N PHE A 542 0.54 -12.92 -16.62
CA PHE A 542 -0.81 -12.38 -16.85
C PHE A 542 -1.32 -12.66 -18.26
N GLN A 543 -0.45 -12.65 -19.27
CA GLN A 543 -0.80 -13.05 -20.63
C GLN A 543 -1.19 -14.54 -20.71
N LYS A 544 -0.56 -15.39 -19.92
CA LYS A 544 -0.94 -16.80 -19.81
C LYS A 544 -2.33 -16.96 -19.19
N VAL A 545 -2.65 -16.19 -18.16
CA VAL A 545 -3.91 -16.28 -17.40
C VAL A 545 -5.08 -15.63 -18.14
N TYR A 546 -4.87 -14.45 -18.75
CA TYR A 546 -5.95 -13.62 -19.30
C TYR A 546 -5.91 -13.46 -20.82
N GLY A 547 -4.94 -14.05 -21.52
CA GLY A 547 -4.71 -13.82 -22.94
C GLY A 547 -3.76 -12.66 -23.23
N ARG A 548 -3.22 -12.62 -24.45
CA ARG A 548 -2.10 -11.75 -24.83
C ARG A 548 -2.38 -10.25 -24.64
N ARG A 549 -3.56 -9.78 -25.04
CA ARG A 549 -3.94 -8.35 -25.00
C ARG A 549 -4.33 -7.94 -23.58
N GLU A 550 -5.27 -8.66 -22.98
CA GLU A 550 -5.81 -8.39 -21.66
C GLU A 550 -4.75 -8.55 -20.55
N GLY A 551 -3.91 -9.59 -20.62
CA GLY A 551 -2.85 -9.81 -19.65
C GLY A 551 -1.85 -8.66 -19.61
N LYS A 552 -1.42 -8.12 -20.76
CA LYS A 552 -0.56 -6.92 -20.79
C LYS A 552 -1.30 -5.70 -20.24
N TYR A 553 -2.56 -5.56 -20.53
CA TYR A 553 -3.37 -4.46 -20.02
C TYR A 553 -3.48 -4.50 -18.49
N TYR A 554 -3.83 -5.65 -17.90
CA TYR A 554 -3.98 -5.81 -16.45
C TYR A 554 -2.66 -5.72 -15.68
N ALA A 555 -1.59 -6.23 -16.24
CA ALA A 555 -0.28 -6.25 -15.57
C ALA A 555 0.48 -4.93 -15.68
N TYR A 556 0.24 -4.14 -16.72
CA TYR A 556 1.12 -3.01 -17.06
C TYR A 556 0.39 -1.69 -17.27
N VAL A 557 -0.69 -1.68 -18.06
CA VAL A 557 -1.37 -0.43 -18.42
C VAL A 557 -2.27 0.05 -17.30
N LEU A 558 -3.16 -0.81 -16.82
CA LEU A 558 -4.15 -0.46 -15.80
C LEU A 558 -3.52 0.03 -14.48
N PRO A 559 -2.46 -0.61 -13.94
CA PRO A 559 -1.79 -0.10 -12.74
C PRO A 559 -1.17 1.28 -12.93
N ALA A 560 -0.59 1.56 -14.10
CA ALA A 560 0.02 2.86 -14.40
C ALA A 560 -1.03 3.99 -14.42
N LEU A 561 -2.19 3.74 -15.03
CA LEU A 561 -3.27 4.74 -15.08
C LEU A 561 -3.96 4.92 -13.73
N LYS A 562 -4.08 3.87 -12.91
CA LYS A 562 -4.54 4.00 -11.53
C LYS A 562 -3.63 4.90 -10.70
N ARG A 563 -2.30 4.77 -10.83
CA ARG A 563 -1.34 5.67 -10.16
C ARG A 563 -1.49 7.12 -10.64
N ALA A 564 -1.62 7.34 -11.95
CA ALA A 564 -1.89 8.67 -12.49
C ALA A 564 -3.18 9.26 -11.91
N SER A 565 -4.26 8.49 -11.88
CA SER A 565 -5.56 8.89 -11.32
C SER A 565 -5.48 9.23 -9.82
N GLN A 566 -4.67 8.49 -9.07
CA GLN A 566 -4.43 8.77 -7.65
C GLN A 566 -3.70 10.08 -7.43
N ALA A 567 -2.65 10.35 -8.22
CA ALA A 567 -1.91 11.60 -8.17
C ALA A 567 -2.83 12.79 -8.49
N LEU A 568 -3.65 12.70 -9.54
CA LEU A 568 -4.61 13.74 -9.92
C LEU A 568 -5.69 13.96 -8.84
N GLY A 569 -6.16 12.91 -8.21
CA GLY A 569 -7.16 12.98 -7.14
C GLY A 569 -6.68 13.67 -5.86
N ARG A 570 -5.46 14.21 -5.80
CA ARG A 570 -4.94 14.95 -4.63
C ARG A 570 -5.37 16.40 -4.56
N ALA A 571 -5.63 17.04 -5.68
CA ALA A 571 -5.93 18.47 -5.74
C ALA A 571 -7.41 18.80 -5.45
N LEU A 572 -8.33 17.83 -5.50
CA LEU A 572 -9.76 18.07 -5.31
C LEU A 572 -10.29 17.29 -4.09
N ARG A 573 -10.91 17.99 -3.12
CA ARG A 573 -11.48 17.44 -1.89
C ARG A 573 -12.89 17.92 -1.60
N SER A 574 -13.17 19.17 -1.95
CA SER A 574 -14.46 19.83 -1.74
C SER A 574 -15.00 20.40 -3.05
N LYS A 575 -16.29 20.74 -3.10
CA LYS A 575 -16.92 21.37 -4.27
C LYS A 575 -16.36 22.76 -4.60
N GLU A 576 -15.71 23.37 -3.63
CA GLU A 576 -15.10 24.69 -3.75
C GLU A 576 -13.69 24.63 -4.33
N ASP A 577 -13.04 23.45 -4.32
CA ASP A 577 -11.68 23.29 -4.82
C ASP A 577 -11.63 23.42 -6.34
N ARG A 578 -10.54 24.00 -6.84
CA ARG A 578 -10.24 24.10 -8.27
C ARG A 578 -8.86 23.56 -8.56
N ALA A 579 -8.67 22.97 -9.72
CA ALA A 579 -7.37 22.46 -10.12
C ALA A 579 -7.14 22.53 -11.64
N LEU A 580 -5.91 22.96 -11.98
CA LEU A 580 -5.37 22.82 -13.34
C LEU A 580 -4.58 21.52 -13.43
N PHE A 581 -4.98 20.62 -14.32
CA PHE A 581 -4.24 19.41 -14.63
C PHE A 581 -3.56 19.50 -15.98
N VAL A 582 -2.25 19.22 -16.03
CA VAL A 582 -1.51 19.05 -17.28
C VAL A 582 -1.02 17.61 -17.36
N LEU A 583 -1.58 16.86 -18.32
CA LEU A 583 -1.19 15.50 -18.61
C LEU A 583 -0.09 15.51 -19.68
N GLY A 584 1.16 15.54 -19.22
CA GLY A 584 2.35 15.71 -20.03
C GLY A 584 2.76 14.40 -20.75
N ASP A 585 1.86 13.77 -21.51
CA ASP A 585 2.20 12.66 -22.40
C ASP A 585 1.10 12.43 -23.44
N LYS A 586 1.47 12.37 -24.72
CA LYS A 586 0.54 12.13 -25.84
C LYS A 586 -0.23 10.81 -25.74
N ARG A 587 0.28 9.84 -24.98
CA ARG A 587 -0.36 8.53 -24.80
C ARG A 587 -1.63 8.59 -23.95
N PHE A 588 -1.85 9.63 -23.12
CA PHE A 588 -3.09 9.79 -22.36
C PHE A 588 -4.33 9.81 -23.22
N LYS A 589 -4.24 10.31 -24.47
CA LYS A 589 -5.35 10.30 -25.43
C LYS A 589 -5.96 8.90 -25.66
N LYS A 590 -5.15 7.85 -25.54
CA LYS A 590 -5.59 6.46 -25.73
C LYS A 590 -6.33 5.87 -24.53
N TYR A 591 -6.26 6.54 -23.39
CA TYR A 591 -6.68 6.00 -22.11
C TYR A 591 -7.63 6.92 -21.34
N LEU A 592 -8.30 7.83 -22.04
CA LEU A 592 -9.23 8.80 -21.44
C LEU A 592 -10.31 8.11 -20.60
N ASN A 593 -10.84 7.00 -21.09
CA ASN A 593 -11.86 6.21 -20.43
C ASN A 593 -11.40 5.53 -19.12
N LEU A 594 -10.10 5.55 -18.84
CA LEU A 594 -9.50 5.00 -17.62
C LEU A 594 -9.14 6.07 -16.59
N LEU A 595 -9.30 7.35 -16.96
CA LEU A 595 -9.08 8.48 -16.06
C LEU A 595 -10.37 8.80 -15.27
N PRO A 596 -10.25 9.44 -14.10
CA PRO A 596 -11.41 9.88 -13.33
C PRO A 596 -12.30 10.84 -14.13
N ASP A 597 -13.61 10.78 -13.88
CA ASP A 597 -14.61 11.61 -14.57
C ASP A 597 -14.33 13.12 -14.43
N PHE A 598 -13.89 13.58 -13.27
CA PHE A 598 -13.56 14.99 -13.05
C PHE A 598 -12.36 15.48 -13.88
N VAL A 599 -11.48 14.57 -14.33
CA VAL A 599 -10.35 14.91 -15.21
C VAL A 599 -10.81 15.07 -16.66
N ILE A 600 -11.79 14.29 -17.08
CA ILE A 600 -12.21 14.24 -18.50
C ILE A 600 -13.46 15.07 -18.79
N LYS A 601 -14.16 15.60 -17.79
CA LYS A 601 -15.34 16.46 -17.99
C LYS A 601 -15.03 17.74 -18.75
N ASN A 602 -13.88 18.36 -18.48
CA ASN A 602 -13.43 19.59 -19.11
C ASN A 602 -11.95 19.46 -19.49
N TYR A 603 -11.70 18.88 -20.68
CA TYR A 603 -10.32 18.71 -21.16
C TYR A 603 -10.13 19.29 -22.56
N LYS A 604 -8.90 19.72 -22.83
CA LYS A 604 -8.43 20.11 -24.17
C LYS A 604 -7.12 19.43 -24.51
N ILE A 605 -6.87 19.24 -25.82
CA ILE A 605 -5.62 18.71 -26.32
C ILE A 605 -4.81 19.86 -26.88
N VAL A 606 -3.59 20.04 -26.39
CA VAL A 606 -2.67 21.10 -26.82
C VAL A 606 -1.51 20.53 -27.64
N LYS A 607 -1.11 21.23 -28.70
CA LYS A 607 -0.19 20.73 -29.72
C LYS A 607 1.25 21.23 -29.54
N ASN A 608 1.45 22.32 -28.81
CA ASN A 608 2.76 22.92 -28.53
C ASN A 608 2.70 23.76 -27.24
N VAL A 609 3.82 24.38 -26.87
CA VAL A 609 3.95 25.18 -25.65
C VAL A 609 3.15 26.49 -25.74
N GLU A 610 3.04 27.09 -26.93
CA GLU A 610 2.30 28.32 -27.16
C GLU A 610 0.80 28.10 -26.93
N GLU A 611 0.26 27.00 -27.46
CA GLU A 611 -1.14 26.62 -27.22
C GLU A 611 -1.38 26.27 -25.75
N LEU A 612 -0.41 25.62 -25.08
CA LEU A 612 -0.47 25.37 -23.64
C LEU A 612 -0.53 26.70 -22.88
N SER A 613 0.30 27.68 -23.23
CA SER A 613 0.31 29.00 -22.61
C SER A 613 -1.02 29.74 -22.77
N LYS A 614 -1.60 29.70 -23.96
CA LYS A 614 -2.91 30.30 -24.26
C LYS A 614 -4.02 29.66 -23.41
N GLU A 615 -4.07 28.31 -23.36
CA GLU A 615 -5.12 27.60 -22.63
C GLU A 615 -4.97 27.71 -21.10
N THR A 616 -3.74 27.77 -20.59
CA THR A 616 -3.52 28.00 -19.15
C THR A 616 -3.91 29.42 -18.72
N SER A 617 -3.79 30.42 -19.61
CA SER A 617 -4.27 31.79 -19.34
C SER A 617 -5.80 31.84 -19.21
N ASN A 618 -6.54 30.97 -19.93
CA ASN A 618 -7.97 30.84 -19.77
C ASN A 618 -8.37 30.30 -18.38
N TYR A 619 -7.56 29.44 -17.78
CA TYR A 619 -7.79 28.94 -16.41
C TYR A 619 -7.71 30.07 -15.36
N SER A 620 -6.80 31.00 -15.53
CA SER A 620 -6.63 32.15 -14.61
C SER A 620 -7.83 33.10 -14.61
N LEU A 621 -8.67 33.04 -15.65
CA LEU A 621 -9.87 33.87 -15.81
C LEU A 621 -11.16 33.21 -15.27
N ILE A 622 -11.12 31.92 -14.97
CA ILE A 622 -12.22 31.12 -14.39
C ILE A 622 -12.08 31.10 -12.86
#